data_c2895c4082999c39423a44a1c1ee3950
#
_entry.id   c2895c4082999c39423a44a1c1ee3950
#
_cell.length_a   1.000
_cell.length_b   1.000
_cell.length_c   1.000
_cell.angle_alpha   90.00
_cell.angle_beta   90.00
_cell.angle_gamma   90.00
#
_symmetry.space_group_name_H-M   'P 1'
#
loop_
_entity.id
_entity.type
_entity.pdbx_description
1 polymer ?
#
loop_
_entity_poly.entity_id
_entity_poly.type
_entity_poly.pdbx_seq_one_letter_code
_entity_poly.pdbx_strand_id
1 'polypeptide(L)'
;MHCAECLVQNCQVQCKQPGGADCPMKDQALFDAILAEYQKPDIHTFYEASVESMRQSFARLTRLMETINFCRLMKYHTIGIAYCSGMLREGRIVNALFKKEGFETVSAGCKVGGFSSEELIGPCPMRESLPERRDLRSPDGRLHPPENVKPRAICDPIGQAMVLNEANTEFNVVVGLCVGHDSLFLQYANAPCTVLVAKDRMLNHNPVAD
;
A
#
# COMPACT_ATOMS: atom_id res chain seq x y z
N MET A 1 13.24 6.65 -22.92
CA MET A 1 13.43 5.36 -22.22
C MET A 1 12.07 4.68 -22.15
N HIS A 2 11.86 3.56 -22.86
CA HIS A 2 10.53 2.94 -23.05
C HIS A 2 10.63 1.41 -22.87
N CYS A 3 10.95 0.96 -21.65
CA CYS A 3 11.11 -0.47 -21.37
C CYS A 3 9.83 -1.29 -21.62
N ALA A 4 8.65 -0.70 -21.42
CA ALA A 4 7.37 -1.36 -21.68
C ALA A 4 7.12 -1.65 -23.18
N GLU A 5 7.79 -0.93 -24.07
CA GLU A 5 7.68 -1.09 -25.52
C GLU A 5 8.86 -1.88 -26.11
N CYS A 6 9.79 -2.36 -25.26
CA CYS A 6 11.01 -3.04 -25.69
C CYS A 6 10.70 -4.47 -26.17
N LEU A 7 10.94 -4.75 -27.45
CA LEU A 7 10.75 -6.09 -28.03
C LEU A 7 11.99 -7.00 -27.89
N VAL A 8 13.16 -6.43 -27.57
CA VAL A 8 14.43 -7.19 -27.49
C VAL A 8 14.58 -7.87 -26.13
N GLN A 9 14.27 -7.18 -25.04
CA GLN A 9 14.23 -7.68 -23.66
C GLN A 9 15.47 -8.49 -23.21
N ASN A 10 16.66 -8.14 -23.66
CA ASN A 10 17.93 -8.79 -23.31
C ASN A 10 18.16 -8.89 -21.79
N CYS A 11 17.63 -7.94 -21.01
CA CYS A 11 17.71 -7.91 -19.56
C CYS A 11 17.00 -9.09 -18.87
N GLN A 12 16.09 -9.80 -19.54
CA GLN A 12 15.41 -10.97 -18.97
C GLN A 12 16.30 -12.23 -18.94
N VAL A 13 17.35 -12.27 -19.72
CA VAL A 13 18.20 -13.47 -19.90
C VAL A 13 19.67 -13.24 -19.51
N GLN A 14 19.91 -12.38 -18.53
CA GLN A 14 21.27 -12.00 -18.07
C GLN A 14 22.19 -11.44 -19.17
N CYS A 15 21.64 -11.00 -20.29
CA CYS A 15 22.39 -10.36 -21.35
C CYS A 15 22.60 -8.89 -21.01
N LYS A 16 23.87 -8.48 -20.85
CA LYS A 16 24.24 -7.10 -20.54
C LYS A 16 24.26 -6.17 -21.76
N GLN A 17 23.90 -6.67 -22.95
CA GLN A 17 23.83 -5.85 -24.14
C GLN A 17 22.54 -5.01 -24.15
N PRO A 18 22.65 -3.70 -24.43
CA PRO A 18 21.47 -2.84 -24.55
C PRO A 18 20.51 -3.32 -25.64
N GLY A 19 19.22 -3.27 -25.37
CA GLY A 19 18.17 -3.71 -26.31
C GLY A 19 17.88 -2.73 -27.45
N GLY A 20 18.38 -1.50 -27.40
CA GLY A 20 18.11 -0.46 -28.41
C GLY A 20 18.73 0.88 -28.06
N ALA A 21 18.46 1.91 -28.90
CA ALA A 21 19.05 3.23 -28.76
C ALA A 21 18.78 3.87 -27.39
N ASP A 22 17.55 3.73 -26.90
CA ASP A 22 17.08 4.36 -25.63
C ASP A 22 17.14 3.41 -24.43
N CYS A 23 17.84 2.27 -24.55
CA CYS A 23 17.95 1.30 -23.47
C CYS A 23 18.75 1.88 -22.30
N PRO A 24 18.22 1.86 -21.05
CA PRO A 24 18.94 2.37 -19.89
C PRO A 24 20.24 1.62 -19.60
N MET A 25 20.36 0.37 -20.05
CA MET A 25 21.58 -0.44 -19.86
C MET A 25 22.84 0.13 -20.54
N LYS A 26 22.71 1.21 -21.31
CA LYS A 26 23.88 1.98 -21.87
C LYS A 26 24.54 2.85 -20.81
N ASP A 27 23.85 3.21 -19.76
CA ASP A 27 24.40 4.05 -18.70
C ASP A 27 25.12 3.19 -17.65
N GLN A 28 26.40 2.94 -17.89
CA GLN A 28 27.23 2.12 -17.00
C GLN A 28 27.33 2.74 -15.60
N ALA A 29 27.44 4.06 -15.50
CA ALA A 29 27.55 4.75 -14.21
C ALA A 29 26.29 4.57 -13.34
N LEU A 30 25.10 4.60 -13.97
CA LEU A 30 23.84 4.31 -13.30
C LEU A 30 23.82 2.87 -12.75
N PHE A 31 24.25 1.91 -13.54
CA PHE A 31 24.21 0.49 -13.12
C PHE A 31 25.29 0.16 -12.08
N ASP A 32 26.44 0.81 -12.11
CA ASP A 32 27.45 0.70 -11.07
C ASP A 32 26.93 1.26 -9.73
N ALA A 33 26.22 2.40 -9.76
CA ALA A 33 25.57 2.97 -8.60
C ALA A 33 24.45 2.05 -8.05
N ILE A 34 23.63 1.45 -8.92
CA ILE A 34 22.60 0.46 -8.52
C ILE A 34 23.25 -0.73 -7.82
N LEU A 35 24.32 -1.29 -8.37
CA LEU A 35 25.02 -2.41 -7.76
C LEU A 35 25.59 -2.05 -6.39
N ALA A 36 26.12 -0.84 -6.24
CA ALA A 36 26.63 -0.35 -4.95
C ALA A 36 25.50 -0.27 -3.87
N GLU A 37 24.27 0.12 -4.25
CA GLU A 37 23.13 0.10 -3.31
C GLU A 37 22.85 -1.32 -2.80
N TYR A 38 22.84 -2.34 -3.68
CA TYR A 38 22.62 -3.73 -3.27
C TYR A 38 23.76 -4.32 -2.40
N GLN A 39 24.92 -3.67 -2.32
CA GLN A 39 26.02 -4.09 -1.43
C GLN A 39 25.89 -3.51 -0.01
N LYS A 40 24.98 -2.57 0.25
CA LYS A 40 24.71 -2.09 1.60
C LYS A 40 24.13 -3.23 2.44
N PRO A 41 24.62 -3.48 3.68
CA PRO A 41 24.25 -4.68 4.44
C PRO A 41 22.76 -4.84 4.71
N ASP A 42 22.07 -3.75 4.99
CA ASP A 42 20.62 -3.71 5.24
C ASP A 42 19.83 -4.00 3.97
N ILE A 43 20.20 -3.39 2.84
CA ILE A 43 19.56 -3.62 1.54
C ILE A 43 19.84 -5.04 1.05
N HIS A 44 21.07 -5.53 1.22
CA HIS A 44 21.44 -6.89 0.84
C HIS A 44 20.58 -7.91 1.61
N THR A 45 20.50 -7.80 2.94
CA THR A 45 19.69 -8.68 3.78
C THR A 45 18.21 -8.66 3.38
N PHE A 46 17.67 -7.45 3.15
CA PHE A 46 16.28 -7.28 2.72
C PHE A 46 16.02 -7.97 1.37
N TYR A 47 16.92 -7.77 0.43
CA TYR A 47 16.78 -8.35 -0.91
C TYR A 47 16.94 -9.86 -0.91
N GLU A 48 17.89 -10.43 -0.15
CA GLU A 48 18.02 -11.88 0.05
C GLU A 48 16.74 -12.49 0.60
N ALA A 49 16.18 -11.91 1.66
CA ALA A 49 14.91 -12.35 2.24
C ALA A 49 13.75 -12.27 1.23
N SER A 50 13.73 -11.23 0.39
CA SER A 50 12.72 -11.06 -0.67
C SER A 50 12.82 -12.18 -1.72
N VAL A 51 14.03 -12.47 -2.21
CA VAL A 51 14.28 -13.55 -3.20
C VAL A 51 13.95 -14.90 -2.61
N GLU A 52 14.35 -15.16 -1.36
CA GLU A 52 14.08 -16.44 -0.68
C GLU A 52 12.58 -16.62 -0.43
N SER A 53 11.88 -15.55 0.00
CA SER A 53 10.42 -15.59 0.15
C SER A 53 9.74 -15.93 -1.17
N MET A 54 10.12 -15.28 -2.27
CA MET A 54 9.60 -15.57 -3.61
C MET A 54 9.86 -17.04 -3.99
N ARG A 55 11.08 -17.54 -3.79
CA ARG A 55 11.47 -18.93 -4.11
C ARG A 55 10.61 -19.97 -3.37
N GLN A 56 10.34 -19.72 -2.09
CA GLN A 56 9.51 -20.59 -1.27
C GLN A 56 8.03 -20.52 -1.61
N SER A 57 7.56 -19.33 -2.02
CA SER A 57 6.15 -19.00 -2.18
C SER A 57 5.63 -19.18 -3.60
N PHE A 58 6.50 -19.20 -4.60
CA PHE A 58 6.13 -19.16 -6.02
C PHE A 58 5.09 -20.21 -6.38
N ALA A 59 3.94 -19.74 -6.87
CA ALA A 59 2.77 -20.57 -7.24
C ALA A 59 2.23 -21.51 -6.12
N ARG A 60 2.59 -21.27 -4.84
CA ARG A 60 2.19 -22.10 -3.69
C ARG A 60 1.44 -21.30 -2.63
N LEU A 61 1.82 -20.05 -2.40
CA LEU A 61 1.26 -19.20 -1.37
C LEU A 61 0.50 -18.04 -1.98
N THR A 62 -0.52 -17.55 -1.26
CA THR A 62 -1.17 -16.29 -1.58
C THR A 62 -0.25 -15.12 -1.22
N ARG A 63 -0.46 -13.94 -1.82
CA ARG A 63 0.32 -12.74 -1.50
C ARG A 63 0.38 -12.44 0.00
N LEU A 64 -0.72 -12.65 0.73
CA LEU A 64 -0.73 -12.47 2.19
C LEU A 64 0.21 -13.45 2.90
N MET A 65 0.17 -14.73 2.53
CA MET A 65 1.05 -15.74 3.13
C MET A 65 2.52 -15.54 2.73
N GLU A 66 2.78 -15.09 1.52
CA GLU A 66 4.11 -14.68 1.07
C GLU A 66 4.63 -13.48 1.87
N THR A 67 3.78 -12.48 2.13
CA THR A 67 4.14 -11.34 2.99
C THR A 67 4.49 -11.79 4.41
N ILE A 68 3.71 -12.69 4.98
CA ILE A 68 3.99 -13.29 6.30
C ILE A 68 5.32 -14.04 6.29
N ASN A 69 5.59 -14.84 5.25
CA ASN A 69 6.84 -15.57 5.10
C ASN A 69 8.05 -14.62 5.00
N PHE A 70 7.91 -13.55 4.21
CA PHE A 70 8.93 -12.51 4.11
C PHE A 70 9.22 -11.87 5.47
N CYS A 71 8.18 -11.49 6.22
CA CYS A 71 8.37 -10.91 7.56
C CYS A 71 9.08 -11.85 8.52
N ARG A 72 8.86 -13.17 8.40
CA ARG A 72 9.60 -14.18 9.18
C ARG A 72 11.06 -14.26 8.81
N LEU A 73 11.38 -14.24 7.51
CA LEU A 73 12.76 -14.26 7.01
C LEU A 73 13.53 -13.02 7.48
N MET A 74 12.86 -11.86 7.49
CA MET A 74 13.40 -10.62 8.04
C MET A 74 13.46 -10.59 9.57
N LYS A 75 12.86 -11.57 10.26
CA LYS A 75 12.76 -11.62 11.73
C LYS A 75 12.04 -10.41 12.33
N TYR A 76 11.07 -9.84 11.61
CA TYR A 76 10.22 -8.78 12.13
C TYR A 76 9.29 -9.32 13.22
N HIS A 77 8.98 -8.47 14.19
CA HIS A 77 8.09 -8.78 15.32
C HIS A 77 6.82 -7.96 15.28
N THR A 78 6.93 -6.67 14.98
CA THR A 78 5.80 -5.73 15.02
C THR A 78 5.40 -5.27 13.63
N ILE A 79 4.19 -5.64 13.21
CA ILE A 79 3.65 -5.34 11.87
C ILE A 79 2.58 -4.26 11.96
N GLY A 80 2.75 -3.22 11.16
CA GLY A 80 1.76 -2.17 10.96
C GLY A 80 0.73 -2.55 9.90
N ILE A 81 -0.54 -2.24 10.14
CA ILE A 81 -1.63 -2.48 9.19
C ILE A 81 -2.39 -1.19 8.96
N ALA A 82 -2.17 -0.55 7.80
CA ALA A 82 -2.91 0.62 7.37
C ALA A 82 -4.09 0.19 6.48
N TYR A 83 -5.32 0.42 6.92
CA TYR A 83 -6.49 -0.03 6.17
C TYR A 83 -7.49 1.10 5.91
N CYS A 84 -8.22 0.98 4.80
CA CYS A 84 -9.38 1.84 4.54
C CYS A 84 -10.57 1.43 5.40
N SER A 85 -11.29 2.39 5.97
CA SER A 85 -12.52 2.11 6.74
C SER A 85 -13.59 1.34 5.94
N GLY A 86 -13.61 1.49 4.61
CA GLY A 86 -14.46 0.68 3.73
C GLY A 86 -13.99 -0.76 3.52
N MET A 87 -12.80 -1.12 4.03
CA MET A 87 -12.23 -2.46 3.99
C MET A 87 -11.86 -2.95 5.40
N LEU A 88 -12.67 -2.58 6.37
CA LEU A 88 -12.48 -2.98 7.76
C LEU A 88 -12.50 -4.50 7.95
N ARG A 89 -13.32 -5.21 7.17
CA ARG A 89 -13.40 -6.68 7.20
C ARG A 89 -12.08 -7.31 6.80
N GLU A 90 -11.52 -6.86 5.67
CA GLU A 90 -10.24 -7.32 5.15
C GLU A 90 -9.10 -6.96 6.11
N GLY A 91 -9.10 -5.74 6.65
CA GLY A 91 -8.15 -5.31 7.68
C GLY A 91 -8.18 -6.20 8.93
N ARG A 92 -9.37 -6.61 9.38
CA ARG A 92 -9.53 -7.56 10.51
C ARG A 92 -8.98 -8.93 10.19
N ILE A 93 -9.21 -9.45 8.98
CA ILE A 93 -8.70 -10.75 8.54
C ILE A 93 -7.17 -10.73 8.51
N VAL A 94 -6.58 -9.69 7.90
CA VAL A 94 -5.12 -9.51 7.83
C VAL A 94 -4.54 -9.44 9.24
N ASN A 95 -5.10 -8.62 10.12
CA ASN A 95 -4.68 -8.49 11.51
C ASN A 95 -4.73 -9.84 12.26
N ALA A 96 -5.83 -10.57 12.14
CA ALA A 96 -6.01 -11.86 12.81
C ALA A 96 -5.00 -12.91 12.31
N LEU A 97 -4.70 -12.93 11.00
CA LEU A 97 -3.72 -13.84 10.43
C LEU A 97 -2.30 -13.53 10.91
N PHE A 98 -1.86 -12.27 10.90
CA PHE A 98 -0.54 -11.93 11.43
C PHE A 98 -0.41 -12.31 12.91
N LYS A 99 -1.43 -12.04 13.74
CA LYS A 99 -1.42 -12.48 15.15
C LYS A 99 -1.36 -14.00 15.30
N LYS A 100 -2.14 -14.73 14.51
CA LYS A 100 -2.11 -16.20 14.50
C LYS A 100 -0.72 -16.75 14.15
N GLU A 101 0.01 -16.06 13.29
CA GLU A 101 1.34 -16.43 12.83
C GLU A 101 2.46 -15.92 13.77
N GLY A 102 2.10 -15.37 14.95
CA GLY A 102 3.00 -15.02 16.03
C GLY A 102 3.54 -13.59 16.01
N PHE A 103 3.02 -12.71 15.16
CA PHE A 103 3.43 -11.31 15.13
C PHE A 103 2.62 -10.45 16.09
N GLU A 104 3.25 -9.44 16.65
CA GLU A 104 2.55 -8.29 17.21
C GLU A 104 2.03 -7.41 16.09
N THR A 105 0.86 -6.83 16.28
CA THR A 105 0.25 -5.98 15.24
C THR A 105 -0.26 -4.68 15.79
N VAL A 106 0.00 -3.60 15.07
CA VAL A 106 -0.61 -2.28 15.28
C VAL A 106 -1.40 -1.92 14.03
N SER A 107 -2.62 -1.45 14.19
CA SER A 107 -3.45 -1.13 13.03
C SER A 107 -4.01 0.29 13.10
N ALA A 108 -3.98 1.00 11.97
CA ALA A 108 -4.48 2.36 11.82
C ALA A 108 -5.53 2.42 10.69
N GLY A 109 -6.76 2.79 11.04
CA GLY A 109 -7.82 3.05 10.06
C GLY A 109 -7.65 4.40 9.38
N CYS A 110 -8.10 4.55 8.15
CA CYS A 110 -7.90 5.77 7.36
C CYS A 110 -8.61 7.03 7.90
N LYS A 111 -9.33 6.91 9.00
CA LYS A 111 -10.01 8.03 9.68
C LYS A 111 -9.45 8.29 11.08
N VAL A 112 -8.24 7.84 11.34
CA VAL A 112 -7.52 8.16 12.56
C VAL A 112 -7.43 9.68 12.72
N GLY A 113 -7.55 10.17 13.96
CA GLY A 113 -7.62 11.62 14.22
C GLY A 113 -9.01 12.23 14.11
N GLY A 114 -9.91 11.67 13.31
CA GLY A 114 -11.29 12.15 13.20
C GLY A 114 -11.46 13.52 12.54
N PHE A 115 -10.46 13.98 11.78
CA PHE A 115 -10.40 15.32 11.20
C PHE A 115 -11.53 15.59 10.20
N SER A 116 -11.99 16.82 10.19
CA SER A 116 -12.85 17.37 9.13
C SER A 116 -12.04 17.72 7.87
N SER A 117 -12.73 17.87 6.74
CA SER A 117 -12.08 18.36 5.52
C SER A 117 -11.49 19.78 5.68
N GLU A 118 -12.15 20.63 6.48
CA GLU A 118 -11.70 22.00 6.71
C GLU A 118 -10.38 22.05 7.48
N GLU A 119 -10.18 21.13 8.44
CA GLU A 119 -8.94 21.05 9.19
C GLU A 119 -7.75 20.59 8.34
N LEU A 120 -7.97 19.64 7.40
CA LEU A 120 -6.86 19.08 6.63
C LEU A 120 -6.57 19.83 5.32
N ILE A 121 -7.60 20.38 4.66
CA ILE A 121 -7.44 21.00 3.33
C ILE A 121 -8.01 22.43 3.26
N GLY A 122 -8.52 22.96 4.37
CA GLY A 122 -9.15 24.28 4.41
C GLY A 122 -10.54 24.31 3.77
N PRO A 123 -11.11 25.53 3.55
CA PRO A 123 -12.42 25.68 2.93
C PRO A 123 -12.43 25.02 1.55
N CYS A 124 -13.26 23.99 1.38
CA CYS A 124 -13.34 23.21 0.14
C CYS A 124 -14.58 23.58 -0.66
N PRO A 125 -14.45 24.30 -1.78
CA PRO A 125 -15.58 24.64 -2.65
C PRO A 125 -16.26 23.44 -3.30
N MET A 126 -15.61 22.26 -3.28
CA MET A 126 -16.17 21.03 -3.85
C MET A 126 -17.24 20.36 -2.99
N ARG A 127 -17.54 20.85 -1.78
CA ARG A 127 -18.57 20.27 -0.93
C ARG A 127 -19.97 20.36 -1.55
N GLU A 128 -20.18 21.36 -2.41
CA GLU A 128 -21.46 21.59 -3.11
C GLU A 128 -21.63 20.70 -4.35
N SER A 129 -20.54 20.11 -4.88
CA SER A 129 -20.55 19.35 -6.15
C SER A 129 -20.40 17.85 -6.00
N LEU A 130 -20.21 17.31 -4.78
CA LEU A 130 -20.21 15.86 -4.59
C LEU A 130 -21.63 15.32 -4.76
N PRO A 131 -21.85 14.34 -5.66
CA PRO A 131 -23.16 13.75 -5.80
C PRO A 131 -23.60 13.20 -4.44
N GLU A 132 -24.79 13.60 -4.03
CA GLU A 132 -25.42 13.10 -2.81
C GLU A 132 -25.39 11.57 -2.82
N ARG A 133 -24.81 10.98 -1.80
CA ARG A 133 -24.71 9.52 -1.73
C ARG A 133 -26.12 8.93 -1.72
N ARG A 134 -26.33 7.94 -2.59
CA ARG A 134 -27.59 7.20 -2.71
C ARG A 134 -28.05 6.55 -1.39
N ASP A 135 -27.14 6.39 -0.46
CA ASP A 135 -27.37 5.79 0.88
C ASP A 135 -28.12 6.73 1.87
N LEU A 136 -28.39 7.99 1.50
CA LEU A 136 -29.16 8.93 2.30
C LEU A 136 -30.64 9.04 1.84
N ARG A 137 -31.05 8.22 0.87
CA ARG A 137 -32.44 8.16 0.46
C ARG A 137 -33.22 7.28 1.44
N SER A 138 -34.24 7.87 2.05
CA SER A 138 -35.26 7.10 2.73
C SER A 138 -36.04 6.22 1.72
N PRO A 139 -36.76 5.19 2.18
CA PRO A 139 -37.59 4.34 1.31
C PRO A 139 -38.60 5.10 0.44
N ASP A 140 -38.97 6.32 0.82
CA ASP A 140 -39.86 7.22 0.08
C ASP A 140 -39.15 8.07 -0.98
N GLY A 141 -37.83 7.87 -1.20
CA GLY A 141 -37.02 8.56 -2.20
C GLY A 141 -36.66 10.01 -1.84
N ARG A 142 -37.02 10.51 -0.68
CA ARG A 142 -36.73 11.88 -0.23
C ARG A 142 -35.34 11.94 0.41
N LEU A 143 -34.61 13.01 0.12
CA LEU A 143 -33.38 13.36 0.80
C LEU A 143 -33.74 14.03 2.15
N HIS A 144 -33.73 13.25 3.19
CA HIS A 144 -33.73 13.79 4.54
C HIS A 144 -32.30 13.69 5.07
N PRO A 145 -31.54 14.80 5.13
CA PRO A 145 -30.38 14.82 6.01
C PRO A 145 -30.95 14.63 7.41
N PRO A 146 -30.69 13.49 8.08
CA PRO A 146 -31.18 13.31 9.44
C PRO A 146 -30.56 14.44 10.27
N GLU A 147 -31.38 15.12 11.05
CA GLU A 147 -30.99 16.26 11.91
C GLU A 147 -29.86 15.91 12.91
N ASN A 148 -29.45 14.64 12.94
CA ASN A 148 -28.44 14.08 13.86
C ASN A 148 -27.28 13.36 13.18
N VAL A 149 -27.01 13.55 11.87
CA VAL A 149 -25.83 12.93 11.25
C VAL A 149 -24.59 13.71 11.65
N LYS A 150 -23.75 13.08 12.48
CA LYS A 150 -22.44 13.61 12.80
C LYS A 150 -21.62 13.78 11.52
N PRO A 151 -20.91 14.90 11.33
CA PRO A 151 -20.01 15.09 10.21
C PRO A 151 -19.06 13.90 10.08
N ARG A 152 -18.86 13.40 8.86
CA ARG A 152 -17.93 12.28 8.64
C ARG A 152 -16.51 12.83 8.53
N ALA A 153 -15.60 12.25 9.30
CA ALA A 153 -14.18 12.54 9.17
C ALA A 153 -13.68 12.27 7.74
N ILE A 154 -12.74 13.06 7.26
CA ILE A 154 -11.98 12.81 6.02
C ILE A 154 -10.90 11.74 6.27
N CYS A 155 -10.34 11.17 5.21
CA CYS A 155 -9.22 10.24 5.35
C CYS A 155 -7.93 10.99 5.68
N ASP A 156 -7.16 10.43 6.62
CA ASP A 156 -5.88 10.95 7.09
C ASP A 156 -4.78 9.88 6.92
N PRO A 157 -4.22 9.74 5.71
CA PRO A 157 -3.14 8.78 5.45
C PRO A 157 -1.83 9.13 6.16
N ILE A 158 -1.56 10.42 6.38
CA ILE A 158 -0.38 10.87 7.14
C ILE A 158 -0.50 10.45 8.60
N GLY A 159 -1.67 10.67 9.22
CA GLY A 159 -1.93 10.23 10.58
C GLY A 159 -1.84 8.72 10.72
N GLN A 160 -2.29 7.93 9.72
CA GLN A 160 -2.08 6.49 9.73
C GLN A 160 -0.58 6.13 9.79
N ALA A 161 0.24 6.76 8.96
CA ALA A 161 1.69 6.52 8.95
C ALA A 161 2.34 6.92 10.27
N MET A 162 2.02 8.10 10.79
CA MET A 162 2.58 8.60 12.05
C MET A 162 2.21 7.73 13.26
N VAL A 163 0.99 7.21 13.33
CA VAL A 163 0.56 6.26 14.38
C VAL A 163 1.38 4.97 14.33
N LEU A 164 1.66 4.45 13.14
CA LEU A 164 2.49 3.25 12.98
C LEU A 164 3.97 3.53 13.27
N ASN A 165 4.47 4.71 12.88
CA ASN A 165 5.83 5.15 13.21
C ASN A 165 6.05 5.27 14.72
N GLU A 166 5.10 5.87 15.46
CA GLU A 166 5.15 5.99 16.91
C GLU A 166 5.16 4.63 17.61
N ALA A 167 4.46 3.65 17.01
CA ALA A 167 4.46 2.28 17.50
C ALA A 167 5.72 1.48 17.10
N ASN A 168 6.68 2.10 16.41
CA ASN A 168 7.91 1.49 15.95
C ASN A 168 7.68 0.18 15.17
N THR A 169 6.69 0.18 14.27
CA THR A 169 6.45 -0.97 13.40
C THR A 169 7.66 -1.20 12.49
N GLU A 170 8.00 -2.47 12.26
CA GLU A 170 9.18 -2.87 11.48
C GLU A 170 8.86 -3.09 10.00
N PHE A 171 7.59 -3.38 9.70
CA PHE A 171 7.06 -3.52 8.35
C PHE A 171 5.59 -3.15 8.31
N ASN A 172 5.13 -2.48 7.25
CA ASN A 172 3.74 -2.06 7.12
C ASN A 172 3.03 -2.72 5.93
N VAL A 173 1.78 -3.10 6.16
CA VAL A 173 0.90 -3.70 5.15
C VAL A 173 -0.26 -2.75 4.87
N VAL A 174 -0.43 -2.37 3.61
CA VAL A 174 -1.48 -1.46 3.15
C VAL A 174 -2.66 -2.25 2.59
N VAL A 175 -3.85 -2.02 3.16
CA VAL A 175 -5.09 -2.73 2.81
C VAL A 175 -6.09 -1.74 2.23
N GLY A 176 -6.05 -1.57 0.93
CA GLY A 176 -7.03 -0.87 0.12
C GLY A 176 -7.17 0.63 0.41
N LEU A 177 -6.07 1.36 0.57
CA LEU A 177 -6.12 2.82 0.61
C LEU A 177 -6.54 3.37 -0.76
N CYS A 178 -7.11 4.58 -0.77
CA CYS A 178 -7.49 5.25 -2.01
C CYS A 178 -6.24 5.77 -2.74
N VAL A 179 -6.34 5.93 -4.06
CA VAL A 179 -5.29 6.55 -4.89
C VAL A 179 -4.90 7.92 -4.32
N GLY A 180 -3.61 8.17 -4.19
CA GLY A 180 -3.03 9.35 -3.56
C GLY A 180 -2.93 9.26 -2.02
N HIS A 181 -3.87 8.58 -1.35
CA HIS A 181 -3.77 8.31 0.08
C HIS A 181 -2.72 7.23 0.38
N ASP A 182 -2.64 6.19 -0.45
CA ASP A 182 -1.56 5.21 -0.41
C ASP A 182 -0.19 5.86 -0.65
N SER A 183 -0.10 6.75 -1.63
CA SER A 183 1.14 7.50 -1.91
C SER A 183 1.59 8.35 -0.72
N LEU A 184 0.67 9.10 -0.08
CA LEU A 184 0.97 9.86 1.13
C LEU A 184 1.37 8.95 2.29
N PHE A 185 0.66 7.86 2.52
CA PHE A 185 1.02 6.89 3.55
C PHE A 185 2.45 6.36 3.35
N LEU A 186 2.77 5.92 2.13
CA LEU A 186 4.10 5.38 1.80
C LEU A 186 5.21 6.42 1.96
N GLN A 187 4.92 7.70 1.66
CA GLN A 187 5.88 8.79 1.79
C GLN A 187 6.22 9.12 3.26
N TYR A 188 5.24 8.95 4.17
CA TYR A 188 5.38 9.31 5.59
C TYR A 188 5.68 8.11 6.49
N ALA A 189 5.61 6.89 6.00
CA ALA A 189 5.95 5.70 6.76
C ALA A 189 7.48 5.54 6.88
N ASN A 190 7.97 5.31 8.11
CA ASN A 190 9.39 5.06 8.37
C ASN A 190 9.78 3.62 8.02
N ALA A 191 8.92 2.66 8.34
CA ALA A 191 9.17 1.25 8.03
C ALA A 191 8.87 0.94 6.56
N PRO A 192 9.55 -0.05 5.96
CA PRO A 192 9.20 -0.55 4.63
C PRO A 192 7.74 -0.97 4.55
N CYS A 193 7.13 -0.75 3.38
CA CYS A 193 5.71 -0.98 3.18
C CYS A 193 5.44 -1.88 1.97
N THR A 194 4.39 -2.69 2.05
CA THR A 194 3.83 -3.38 0.89
C THR A 194 2.34 -3.12 0.74
N VAL A 195 1.87 -2.96 -0.50
CA VAL A 195 0.44 -2.90 -0.81
C VAL A 195 -0.07 -4.33 -0.97
N LEU A 196 -0.85 -4.80 0.00
CA LEU A 196 -1.47 -6.11 -0.04
C LEU A 196 -2.72 -6.12 -0.93
N VAL A 197 -3.54 -5.07 -0.80
CA VAL A 197 -4.75 -4.91 -1.60
C VAL A 197 -4.75 -3.52 -2.22
N ALA A 198 -4.71 -3.45 -3.55
CA ALA A 198 -4.97 -2.23 -4.29
C ALA A 198 -6.48 -1.97 -4.33
N LYS A 199 -6.90 -0.74 -4.00
CA LYS A 199 -8.33 -0.42 -3.95
C LYS A 199 -8.87 -0.10 -5.33
N ASP A 200 -9.85 -0.88 -5.77
CA ASP A 200 -10.69 -0.57 -6.90
C ASP A 200 -12.16 -0.86 -6.56
N ARG A 201 -13.02 0.17 -6.59
CA ARG A 201 -14.45 0.02 -6.25
C ARG A 201 -15.27 -0.51 -7.42
N MET A 202 -14.77 -0.40 -8.64
CA MET A 202 -15.46 -0.85 -9.86
C MET A 202 -15.17 -2.31 -10.13
N LEU A 203 -13.91 -2.73 -9.97
CA LEU A 203 -13.41 -4.05 -10.34
C LEU A 203 -13.16 -4.96 -9.12
N ASN A 204 -13.89 -4.71 -8.03
CA ASN A 204 -13.80 -5.53 -6.80
C ASN A 204 -12.36 -5.73 -6.30
N HIS A 205 -11.59 -4.64 -6.32
CA HIS A 205 -10.18 -4.59 -5.89
C HIS A 205 -9.21 -5.41 -6.77
N ASN A 206 -9.58 -5.63 -8.02
CA ASN A 206 -8.69 -6.13 -9.06
C ASN A 206 -8.53 -5.09 -10.17
N PRO A 207 -7.61 -4.11 -10.03
CA PRO A 207 -7.53 -2.93 -10.90
C PRO A 207 -7.10 -3.24 -12.35
N VAL A 208 -6.82 -4.48 -12.67
CA VAL A 208 -6.46 -4.95 -14.02
C VAL A 208 -7.43 -6.00 -14.55
N ALA A 209 -8.55 -6.21 -13.89
CA ALA A 209 -9.62 -7.05 -14.43
C ALA A 209 -10.37 -6.28 -15.53
N ASP A 210 -10.52 -6.88 -16.71
CA ASP A 210 -11.34 -6.40 -17.82
C ASP A 210 -12.81 -6.83 -17.65
#